data_3f74c3363c5cb6368715486fd9847ce2
#
_entry.id   3f74c3363c5cb6368715486fd9847ce2
#
_cell.length_a   1.000
_cell.length_b   1.000
_cell.length_c   1.000
_cell.angle_alpha   90.00
_cell.angle_beta   90.00
_cell.angle_gamma   90.00
#
_symmetry.space_group_name_H-M   'P 1'
#
loop_
_entity.id
_entity.type
_entity.pdbx_description
1 polymer ?
#
loop_
_entity_poly.entity_id
_entity_poly.type
_entity_poly.pdbx_seq_one_letter_code
_entity_poly.pdbx_strand_id
1 'polypeptide(L)'
;MKNFKYIGLFVLLFLSKSAFAHYLWIETAATGKQNQKQEVRVYFGEYAYGVIEDVNGDAFKGVSDFKLWLVDPSGKKIQLNTAAKDDHFAAAFTPTKQGAYLVFVENRTIDVLDYTEYDFGIFKPEYQAFQQIKVETEKPLAVEKFSEGLLIKEIANTAEAVKLQVFYKGKPLVAGEATLSMNDLWTKKLTTDKDGYLNFKKPFETKYILEVTHNEKVPGKFKGVAYEFVWHCATFCSL
;
A
#
# COMPACT_ATOMS: atom_id res chain seq x y z
N MET A 1 65.71 -6.29 -10.39
CA MET A 1 64.89 -5.33 -9.69
C MET A 1 63.49 -5.33 -10.33
N LYS A 2 62.50 -5.96 -9.70
CA LYS A 2 61.14 -6.13 -10.24
C LYS A 2 60.24 -5.10 -9.57
N ASN A 3 59.72 -4.14 -10.35
CA ASN A 3 58.75 -3.14 -9.88
C ASN A 3 57.37 -3.82 -9.73
N PHE A 4 56.96 -3.97 -8.49
CA PHE A 4 55.60 -4.43 -8.14
C PHE A 4 54.67 -3.21 -8.21
N LYS A 5 53.87 -3.12 -9.28
CA LYS A 5 52.76 -2.15 -9.39
C LYS A 5 51.61 -2.64 -8.52
N TYR A 6 51.33 -1.94 -7.44
CA TYR A 6 50.13 -2.09 -6.63
C TYR A 6 48.91 -1.62 -7.44
N ILE A 7 48.17 -2.57 -7.97
CA ILE A 7 46.81 -2.28 -8.49
C ILE A 7 45.91 -2.21 -7.27
N GLY A 8 45.63 -0.99 -6.83
CA GLY A 8 44.60 -0.72 -5.83
C GLY A 8 43.23 -1.08 -6.39
N LEU A 9 42.73 -2.24 -6.01
CA LEU A 9 41.35 -2.62 -6.25
C LEU A 9 40.45 -1.74 -5.39
N PHE A 10 39.97 -0.64 -5.98
CA PHE A 10 38.96 0.23 -5.36
C PHE A 10 37.63 -0.52 -5.42
N VAL A 11 37.34 -1.33 -4.39
CA VAL A 11 36.01 -1.90 -4.18
C VAL A 11 35.09 -0.75 -3.76
N LEU A 12 34.41 -0.14 -4.73
CA LEU A 12 33.27 0.70 -4.48
C LEU A 12 32.18 -0.21 -3.87
N LEU A 13 32.14 -0.28 -2.56
CA LEU A 13 30.96 -0.71 -1.82
C LEU A 13 29.86 0.30 -2.12
N PHE A 14 29.03 0.02 -3.11
CA PHE A 14 27.71 0.63 -3.22
C PHE A 14 26.92 0.16 -1.99
N LEU A 15 27.04 0.90 -0.91
CA LEU A 15 26.05 0.92 0.16
C LEU A 15 24.79 1.51 -0.46
N SER A 16 24.00 0.66 -1.12
CA SER A 16 22.61 0.99 -1.41
C SER A 16 21.96 1.20 -0.05
N LYS A 17 21.84 2.47 0.36
CA LYS A 17 20.96 2.84 1.46
C LYS A 17 19.56 2.48 0.98
N SER A 18 19.04 1.34 1.44
CA SER A 18 17.64 1.01 1.28
C SER A 18 16.89 2.11 2.02
N ALA A 19 16.30 3.05 1.30
CA ALA A 19 15.32 3.94 1.87
C ALA A 19 14.16 3.02 2.31
N PHE A 20 14.05 2.81 3.61
CA PHE A 20 12.97 2.01 4.19
C PHE A 20 11.65 2.73 3.93
N ALA A 21 10.93 2.27 2.94
CA ALA A 21 9.62 2.81 2.62
C ALA A 21 8.58 2.05 3.44
N HIS A 22 8.34 2.52 4.67
CA HIS A 22 7.21 2.03 5.46
C HIS A 22 5.90 2.42 4.77
N TYR A 23 4.93 1.53 4.82
CA TYR A 23 3.59 1.73 4.26
C TYR A 23 2.50 1.18 5.17
N LEU A 24 1.28 1.69 5.00
CA LEU A 24 0.09 1.11 5.62
C LEU A 24 -0.43 -0.03 4.74
N TRP A 25 -0.90 -1.14 5.36
CA TRP A 25 -1.63 -2.17 4.66
C TRP A 25 -2.81 -2.69 5.47
N ILE A 26 -3.75 -3.31 4.78
CA ILE A 26 -4.95 -3.90 5.39
C ILE A 26 -4.87 -5.41 5.32
N GLU A 27 -5.19 -6.07 6.42
CA GLU A 27 -5.45 -7.50 6.47
C GLU A 27 -6.90 -7.75 6.88
N THR A 28 -7.59 -8.55 6.08
CA THR A 28 -8.94 -9.06 6.35
C THR A 28 -9.18 -10.28 5.48
N ALA A 29 -10.11 -11.16 5.87
CA ALA A 29 -10.47 -12.29 5.00
C ALA A 29 -11.08 -11.77 3.69
N ALA A 30 -10.63 -12.32 2.55
CA ALA A 30 -11.10 -11.93 1.21
C ALA A 30 -12.56 -12.33 0.95
N THR A 31 -13.10 -13.24 1.75
CA THR A 31 -14.49 -13.70 1.68
C THR A 31 -15.19 -13.52 3.02
N GLY A 32 -16.49 -13.27 2.97
CA GLY A 32 -17.34 -13.10 4.15
C GLY A 32 -18.73 -13.71 3.95
N LYS A 33 -19.51 -13.71 5.03
CA LYS A 33 -20.93 -14.15 5.00
C LYS A 33 -21.81 -13.03 5.54
N GLN A 34 -23.04 -12.95 5.02
CA GLN A 34 -24.03 -12.02 5.56
C GLN A 34 -24.25 -12.27 7.05
N ASN A 35 -24.44 -11.19 7.79
CA ASN A 35 -24.71 -11.18 9.23
C ASN A 35 -23.60 -11.82 10.11
N GLN A 36 -22.42 -12.07 9.55
CA GLN A 36 -21.25 -12.51 10.31
C GLN A 36 -20.23 -11.37 10.42
N LYS A 37 -19.64 -11.22 11.60
CA LYS A 37 -18.62 -10.20 11.88
C LYS A 37 -17.40 -10.44 11.00
N GLN A 38 -16.97 -9.39 10.30
CA GLN A 38 -15.74 -9.31 9.50
C GLN A 38 -14.74 -8.43 10.23
N GLU A 39 -13.58 -8.96 10.52
CA GLU A 39 -12.49 -8.21 11.16
C GLU A 39 -11.59 -7.57 10.11
N VAL A 40 -11.08 -6.39 10.44
CA VAL A 40 -10.15 -5.61 9.62
C VAL A 40 -9.01 -5.15 10.50
N ARG A 41 -7.77 -5.33 10.03
CA ARG A 41 -6.56 -4.92 10.72
C ARG A 41 -5.76 -4.00 9.81
N VAL A 42 -5.32 -2.87 10.34
CA VAL A 42 -4.45 -1.92 9.64
C VAL A 42 -3.09 -1.93 10.31
N TYR A 43 -2.09 -2.29 9.55
CA TYR A 43 -0.69 -2.35 9.97
C TYR A 43 0.11 -1.21 9.35
N PHE A 44 1.24 -0.89 9.97
CA PHE A 44 2.27 -0.02 9.42
C PHE A 44 3.64 -0.67 9.59
N GLY A 45 4.51 -0.54 8.60
CA GLY A 45 5.84 -1.11 8.64
C GLY A 45 6.39 -1.44 7.25
N GLU A 46 7.37 -2.32 7.22
CA GLU A 46 8.02 -2.81 5.99
C GLU A 46 8.01 -4.33 5.95
N TYR A 47 6.98 -4.87 5.32
CA TYR A 47 6.65 -6.30 5.36
C TYR A 47 7.77 -7.19 4.82
N ALA A 48 8.47 -6.79 3.76
CA ALA A 48 9.57 -7.57 3.18
C ALA A 48 10.71 -7.83 4.18
N TYR A 49 10.91 -6.91 5.10
CA TYR A 49 11.94 -6.99 6.16
C TYR A 49 11.38 -7.56 7.47
N GLY A 50 10.11 -7.98 7.51
CA GLY A 50 9.47 -8.47 8.71
C GLY A 50 9.23 -7.38 9.77
N VAL A 51 9.27 -6.10 9.38
CA VAL A 51 9.07 -4.97 10.31
C VAL A 51 7.58 -4.65 10.39
N ILE A 52 7.03 -4.76 11.59
CA ILE A 52 5.70 -4.29 11.95
C ILE A 52 5.89 -3.33 13.13
N GLU A 53 5.41 -2.11 12.99
CA GLU A 53 5.59 -1.07 14.01
C GLU A 53 4.55 -1.21 15.13
N ASP A 54 4.99 -0.99 16.38
CA ASP A 54 4.10 -0.83 17.53
C ASP A 54 3.25 0.44 17.35
N VAL A 55 1.93 0.34 17.54
CA VAL A 55 1.01 1.48 17.36
C VAL A 55 1.29 2.64 18.33
N ASN A 56 1.93 2.37 19.47
CA ASN A 56 2.38 3.38 20.44
C ASN A 56 3.80 3.90 20.14
N GLY A 57 4.50 3.27 19.18
CA GLY A 57 5.84 3.65 18.74
C GLY A 57 5.86 4.98 17.96
N ASP A 58 7.01 5.63 17.92
CA ASP A 58 7.13 6.95 17.28
C ASP A 58 6.90 6.88 15.77
N ALA A 59 7.29 5.77 15.12
CA ALA A 59 7.06 5.57 13.70
C ALA A 59 5.56 5.56 13.36
N PHE A 60 4.75 4.83 14.13
CA PHE A 60 3.31 4.75 13.89
C PHE A 60 2.57 6.04 14.23
N LYS A 61 3.02 6.79 15.25
CA LYS A 61 2.42 8.08 15.63
C LYS A 61 2.34 9.06 14.46
N GLY A 62 3.38 9.09 13.60
CA GLY A 62 3.43 9.96 12.42
C GLY A 62 2.35 9.64 11.37
N VAL A 63 1.75 8.44 11.38
CA VAL A 63 0.79 7.97 10.39
C VAL A 63 -0.56 7.56 10.99
N SER A 64 -0.75 7.66 12.30
CA SER A 64 -1.93 7.16 13.03
C SER A 64 -3.23 7.91 12.74
N ASP A 65 -3.17 9.14 12.23
CA ASP A 65 -4.35 9.96 11.86
C ASP A 65 -4.89 9.57 10.46
N PHE A 66 -5.03 8.28 10.21
CA PHE A 66 -5.67 7.77 9.01
C PHE A 66 -7.17 7.59 9.20
N LYS A 67 -7.92 7.53 8.09
CA LYS A 67 -9.33 7.16 8.07
C LYS A 67 -9.49 5.79 7.43
N LEU A 68 -10.23 4.91 8.11
CA LEU A 68 -10.61 3.60 7.57
C LEU A 68 -12.05 3.67 7.08
N TRP A 69 -12.25 3.30 5.82
CA TRP A 69 -13.54 3.37 5.13
C TRP A 69 -14.01 1.99 4.68
N LEU A 70 -15.30 1.79 4.76
CA LEU A 70 -16.04 0.69 4.14
C LEU A 70 -16.94 1.24 3.04
N VAL A 71 -16.92 0.60 1.88
CA VAL A 71 -17.90 0.84 0.82
C VAL A 71 -18.72 -0.43 0.65
N ASP A 72 -20.04 -0.32 0.79
CA ASP A 72 -20.96 -1.43 0.63
C ASP A 72 -21.27 -1.70 -0.86
N PRO A 73 -21.92 -2.84 -1.20
CA PRO A 73 -22.26 -3.17 -2.58
C PRO A 73 -23.20 -2.16 -3.29
N SER A 74 -23.85 -1.27 -2.53
CA SER A 74 -24.65 -0.17 -3.10
C SER A 74 -23.85 1.10 -3.35
N GLY A 75 -22.55 1.12 -3.01
CA GLY A 75 -21.68 2.28 -3.14
C GLY A 75 -21.73 3.24 -1.93
N LYS A 76 -22.40 2.87 -0.85
CA LYS A 76 -22.44 3.68 0.37
C LYS A 76 -21.09 3.62 1.09
N LYS A 77 -20.46 4.78 1.29
CA LYS A 77 -19.20 4.94 2.04
C LYS A 77 -19.51 5.17 3.53
N ILE A 78 -18.88 4.37 4.40
CA ILE A 78 -19.07 4.38 5.85
C ILE A 78 -17.69 4.42 6.50
N GLN A 79 -17.45 5.33 7.44
CA GLN A 79 -16.22 5.33 8.22
C GLN A 79 -16.28 4.25 9.31
N LEU A 80 -15.25 3.43 9.40
CA LEU A 80 -15.11 2.45 10.48
C LEU A 80 -14.27 3.06 11.61
N ASN A 81 -14.74 2.89 12.84
CA ASN A 81 -13.95 3.23 14.02
C ASN A 81 -12.87 2.18 14.23
N THR A 82 -11.67 2.63 14.54
CA THR A 82 -10.52 1.77 14.83
C THR A 82 -10.16 1.81 16.30
N ALA A 83 -9.63 0.69 16.82
CA ALA A 83 -9.08 0.58 18.15
C ALA A 83 -7.62 0.12 18.05
N ALA A 84 -6.71 0.83 18.73
CA ALA A 84 -5.31 0.45 18.81
C ALA A 84 -5.15 -0.90 19.53
N LYS A 85 -4.29 -1.74 18.99
CA LYS A 85 -3.74 -2.98 19.56
C LYS A 85 -2.23 -2.79 19.69
N ASP A 86 -1.49 -3.85 19.94
CA ASP A 86 -0.04 -3.74 20.12
C ASP A 86 0.65 -3.36 18.81
N ASP A 87 0.31 -4.04 17.71
CA ASP A 87 0.99 -3.96 16.41
C ASP A 87 0.07 -3.52 15.25
N HIS A 88 -1.21 -3.23 15.51
CA HIS A 88 -2.17 -2.83 14.47
C HIS A 88 -3.34 -2.04 15.04
N PHE A 89 -4.07 -1.35 14.17
CA PHE A 89 -5.40 -0.84 14.48
C PHE A 89 -6.46 -1.83 14.02
N ALA A 90 -7.33 -2.24 14.93
CA ALA A 90 -8.42 -3.17 14.68
C ALA A 90 -9.73 -2.45 14.44
N ALA A 91 -10.50 -2.92 13.46
CA ALA A 91 -11.89 -2.56 13.22
C ALA A 91 -12.73 -3.80 12.90
N ALA A 92 -14.04 -3.66 12.88
CA ALA A 92 -14.93 -4.70 12.42
C ALA A 92 -16.21 -4.10 11.83
N PHE A 93 -16.84 -4.85 10.94
CA PHE A 93 -18.17 -4.57 10.45
C PHE A 93 -18.95 -5.88 10.25
N THR A 94 -20.27 -5.77 10.14
CA THR A 94 -21.13 -6.92 9.84
C THR A 94 -21.81 -6.64 8.50
N PRO A 95 -21.47 -7.37 7.43
CA PRO A 95 -22.09 -7.18 6.13
C PRO A 95 -23.56 -7.59 6.19
N THR A 96 -24.46 -6.69 5.76
CA THR A 96 -25.90 -6.94 5.74
C THR A 96 -26.46 -7.28 4.36
N LYS A 97 -25.61 -7.21 3.32
CA LYS A 97 -25.96 -7.47 1.94
C LYS A 97 -24.95 -8.42 1.31
N GLN A 98 -25.44 -9.27 0.41
CA GLN A 98 -24.58 -10.00 -0.52
C GLN A 98 -23.94 -9.03 -1.52
N GLY A 99 -22.67 -9.25 -1.87
CA GLY A 99 -21.95 -8.44 -2.85
C GLY A 99 -20.50 -8.16 -2.45
N ALA A 100 -19.80 -7.43 -3.30
CA ALA A 100 -18.44 -7.02 -3.03
C ALA A 100 -18.41 -5.74 -2.19
N TYR A 101 -17.63 -5.78 -1.11
CA TYR A 101 -17.31 -4.64 -0.26
C TYR A 101 -15.87 -4.20 -0.53
N LEU A 102 -15.59 -2.90 -0.38
CA LEU A 102 -14.23 -2.37 -0.35
C LEU A 102 -13.93 -1.80 1.03
N VAL A 103 -12.86 -2.24 1.64
CA VAL A 103 -12.26 -1.57 2.79
C VAL A 103 -11.02 -0.82 2.31
N PHE A 104 -10.89 0.45 2.70
CA PHE A 104 -9.69 1.18 2.34
C PHE A 104 -9.27 2.19 3.41
N VAL A 105 -7.96 2.40 3.51
CA VAL A 105 -7.31 3.43 4.31
C VAL A 105 -7.01 4.64 3.44
N GLU A 106 -7.19 5.80 4.02
CA GLU A 106 -6.75 7.09 3.48
C GLU A 106 -6.01 7.87 4.56
N ASN A 107 -4.75 8.23 4.31
CA ASN A 107 -3.99 9.13 5.17
C ASN A 107 -3.33 10.23 4.35
N ARG A 108 -3.81 11.46 4.54
CA ARG A 108 -3.32 12.68 3.90
C ARG A 108 -2.84 13.72 4.91
N THR A 109 -2.75 13.33 6.18
CA THR A 109 -2.42 14.24 7.28
C THR A 109 -0.95 14.19 7.68
N ILE A 110 -0.18 13.26 7.09
CA ILE A 110 1.23 13.05 7.35
C ILE A 110 2.01 14.32 7.03
N ASP A 111 2.95 14.67 7.89
CA ASP A 111 3.80 15.85 7.71
C ASP A 111 4.72 15.72 6.50
N VAL A 112 5.21 16.84 6.02
CA VAL A 112 6.22 16.90 4.95
C VAL A 112 7.50 16.26 5.45
N LEU A 113 8.10 15.39 4.62
CA LEU A 113 9.35 14.72 4.91
C LEU A 113 10.46 15.27 4.03
N ASP A 114 11.63 15.46 4.63
CA ASP A 114 12.86 15.84 3.93
C ASP A 114 13.77 14.61 3.83
N TYR A 115 13.86 14.05 2.63
CA TYR A 115 14.74 12.92 2.30
C TYR A 115 15.80 13.34 1.27
N THR A 116 16.25 14.59 1.32
CA THR A 116 17.32 15.10 0.44
C THR A 116 18.64 14.37 0.68
N GLU A 117 18.93 13.92 1.91
CA GLU A 117 20.11 13.09 2.23
C GLU A 117 20.12 11.72 1.55
N TYR A 118 18.93 11.25 1.07
CA TYR A 118 18.75 9.98 0.35
C TYR A 118 18.52 10.20 -1.15
N ASP A 119 18.77 11.40 -1.67
CA ASP A 119 18.52 11.78 -3.07
C ASP A 119 17.04 11.64 -3.50
N PHE A 120 16.10 11.72 -2.54
CA PHE A 120 14.67 11.59 -2.82
C PHE A 120 13.95 12.94 -2.86
N GLY A 121 14.40 13.94 -2.09
CA GLY A 121 13.86 15.31 -2.04
C GLY A 121 12.89 15.55 -0.89
N ILE A 122 12.18 16.68 -0.95
CA ILE A 122 11.21 17.12 0.06
C ILE A 122 9.80 16.84 -0.45
N PHE A 123 9.06 16.01 0.22
CA PHE A 123 7.77 15.54 -0.28
C PHE A 123 6.67 15.47 0.79
N LYS A 124 5.43 15.54 0.31
CA LYS A 124 4.21 15.31 1.09
C LYS A 124 3.74 13.87 0.86
N PRO A 125 3.86 12.96 1.84
CA PRO A 125 3.39 11.60 1.67
C PRO A 125 1.87 11.52 1.79
N GLU A 126 1.25 10.68 0.96
CA GLU A 126 -0.15 10.25 1.05
C GLU A 126 -0.23 8.74 0.95
N TYR A 127 -0.75 8.09 2.01
CA TYR A 127 -0.88 6.64 2.06
C TYR A 127 -2.32 6.20 1.83
N GLN A 128 -2.45 5.14 1.04
CA GLN A 128 -3.69 4.41 0.84
C GLN A 128 -3.43 2.91 0.98
N ALA A 129 -4.44 2.17 1.38
CA ALA A 129 -4.42 0.70 1.36
C ALA A 129 -5.81 0.21 0.96
N PHE A 130 -5.89 -0.85 0.18
CA PHE A 130 -7.14 -1.34 -0.38
C PHE A 130 -7.29 -2.84 -0.17
N GLN A 131 -8.51 -3.28 0.19
CA GLN A 131 -8.86 -4.68 0.29
C GLN A 131 -10.31 -4.90 -0.10
N GLN A 132 -10.55 -5.81 -1.05
CA GLN A 132 -11.88 -6.23 -1.45
C GLN A 132 -12.32 -7.46 -0.64
N ILE A 133 -13.60 -7.48 -0.23
CA ILE A 133 -14.20 -8.59 0.49
C ILE A 133 -15.43 -9.05 -0.30
N LYS A 134 -15.48 -10.33 -0.69
CA LYS A 134 -16.60 -10.95 -1.39
C LYS A 134 -17.54 -11.61 -0.39
N VAL A 135 -18.74 -11.08 -0.25
CA VAL A 135 -19.77 -11.63 0.63
C VAL A 135 -20.76 -12.40 -0.23
N GLU A 136 -20.62 -13.74 -0.23
CA GLU A 136 -21.51 -14.67 -0.97
C GLU A 136 -21.68 -14.29 -2.46
N THR A 137 -20.59 -13.80 -3.10
CA THR A 137 -20.59 -13.37 -4.50
C THR A 137 -19.24 -13.58 -5.14
N GLU A 138 -19.24 -13.84 -6.46
CA GLU A 138 -18.03 -13.80 -7.27
C GLU A 138 -17.92 -12.51 -8.10
N LYS A 139 -18.95 -11.64 -8.04
CA LYS A 139 -18.92 -10.39 -8.80
C LYS A 139 -17.92 -9.42 -8.21
N PRO A 140 -17.07 -8.80 -9.04
CA PRO A 140 -16.16 -7.74 -8.58
C PRO A 140 -16.94 -6.49 -8.16
N LEU A 141 -16.29 -5.65 -7.37
CA LEU A 141 -16.83 -4.35 -6.99
C LEU A 141 -17.02 -3.46 -8.24
N ALA A 142 -18.23 -2.90 -8.40
CA ALA A 142 -18.57 -2.07 -9.56
C ALA A 142 -18.07 -0.60 -9.44
N VAL A 143 -17.23 -0.30 -8.47
CA VAL A 143 -16.95 1.09 -8.09
C VAL A 143 -15.64 1.60 -8.64
N GLU A 144 -15.68 2.80 -9.25
CA GLU A 144 -14.54 3.39 -9.96
C GLU A 144 -13.99 4.69 -9.33
N LYS A 145 -14.64 5.27 -8.31
CA LYS A 145 -14.26 6.60 -7.80
C LYS A 145 -14.37 6.72 -6.29
N PHE A 146 -13.38 6.24 -5.54
CA PHE A 146 -13.34 6.45 -4.09
C PHE A 146 -12.12 7.20 -3.58
N SER A 147 -11.10 7.37 -4.39
CA SER A 147 -9.87 8.04 -4.00
C SER A 147 -9.56 9.20 -4.95
N GLU A 148 -9.16 10.33 -4.39
CA GLU A 148 -8.60 11.45 -5.17
C GLU A 148 -7.13 11.21 -5.56
N GLY A 149 -6.48 10.17 -4.99
CA GLY A 149 -5.12 9.72 -5.30
C GLY A 149 -5.10 8.41 -6.07
N LEU A 150 -4.31 7.46 -5.58
CA LEU A 150 -4.27 6.12 -6.12
C LEU A 150 -5.51 5.32 -5.72
N LEU A 151 -5.90 4.37 -6.58
CA LEU A 151 -6.90 3.36 -6.30
C LEU A 151 -6.43 2.03 -6.88
N ILE A 152 -6.40 0.98 -6.07
CA ILE A 152 -6.13 -0.39 -6.52
C ILE A 152 -7.44 -1.17 -6.50
N LYS A 153 -7.86 -1.64 -7.67
CA LYS A 153 -9.07 -2.45 -7.85
C LYS A 153 -8.69 -3.91 -8.10
N GLU A 154 -9.21 -4.81 -7.28
CA GLU A 154 -9.10 -6.25 -7.55
C GLU A 154 -10.01 -6.64 -8.71
N ILE A 155 -9.44 -7.24 -9.76
CA ILE A 155 -10.18 -7.80 -10.90
C ILE A 155 -10.35 -9.30 -10.73
N ALA A 156 -9.29 -9.99 -10.30
CA ALA A 156 -9.31 -11.40 -9.96
C ALA A 156 -8.25 -11.71 -8.91
N ASN A 157 -8.58 -12.60 -7.98
CA ASN A 157 -7.66 -13.11 -6.97
C ASN A 157 -7.98 -14.59 -6.75
N THR A 158 -7.13 -15.45 -7.29
CA THR A 158 -7.22 -16.90 -7.19
C THR A 158 -6.11 -17.45 -6.30
N ALA A 159 -6.09 -18.74 -6.05
CA ALA A 159 -4.97 -19.40 -5.36
C ALA A 159 -3.65 -19.23 -6.12
N GLU A 160 -3.67 -19.09 -7.45
CA GLU A 160 -2.48 -19.12 -8.30
C GLU A 160 -2.00 -17.74 -8.72
N ALA A 161 -2.91 -16.76 -8.85
CA ALA A 161 -2.59 -15.47 -9.43
C ALA A 161 -3.54 -14.35 -8.99
N VAL A 162 -3.04 -13.14 -9.04
CA VAL A 162 -3.80 -11.89 -8.81
C VAL A 162 -3.74 -11.04 -10.07
N LYS A 163 -4.90 -10.45 -10.43
CA LYS A 163 -5.02 -9.40 -11.45
C LYS A 163 -5.64 -8.17 -10.81
N LEU A 164 -4.94 -7.06 -10.91
CA LEU A 164 -5.34 -5.77 -10.37
C LEU A 164 -5.45 -4.75 -11.51
N GLN A 165 -6.22 -3.69 -11.28
CA GLN A 165 -6.19 -2.48 -12.10
C GLN A 165 -5.93 -1.28 -11.19
N VAL A 166 -4.96 -0.45 -11.56
CA VAL A 166 -4.54 0.71 -10.80
C VAL A 166 -4.99 1.98 -11.49
N PHE A 167 -5.55 2.89 -10.72
CA PHE A 167 -5.98 4.20 -11.18
C PHE A 167 -5.29 5.30 -10.39
N TYR A 168 -5.06 6.43 -11.03
CA TYR A 168 -4.68 7.68 -10.40
C TYR A 168 -5.66 8.77 -10.80
N LYS A 169 -6.31 9.40 -9.80
CA LYS A 169 -7.35 10.44 -10.01
C LYS A 169 -8.43 10.00 -11.03
N GLY A 170 -8.86 8.73 -10.92
CA GLY A 170 -9.92 8.14 -11.75
C GLY A 170 -9.51 7.78 -13.19
N LYS A 171 -8.22 7.87 -13.54
CA LYS A 171 -7.69 7.42 -14.82
C LYS A 171 -6.76 6.21 -14.61
N PRO A 172 -6.72 5.22 -15.54
CA PRO A 172 -5.74 4.15 -15.47
C PRO A 172 -4.32 4.70 -15.30
N LEU A 173 -3.58 4.17 -14.32
CA LEU A 173 -2.18 4.53 -14.11
C LEU A 173 -1.32 3.76 -15.11
N VAL A 174 -0.83 4.43 -16.13
CA VAL A 174 0.03 3.85 -17.18
C VAL A 174 1.49 3.88 -16.73
N ALA A 175 2.21 2.78 -16.94
CA ALA A 175 3.62 2.63 -16.56
C ALA A 175 3.89 2.95 -15.06
N GLY A 176 2.89 2.75 -14.20
CA GLY A 176 3.01 2.92 -12.75
C GLY A 176 3.95 1.89 -12.15
N GLU A 177 4.86 2.35 -11.31
CA GLU A 177 5.81 1.47 -10.61
C GLU A 177 5.13 0.74 -9.47
N ALA A 178 5.44 -0.54 -9.32
CA ALA A 178 4.93 -1.36 -8.24
C ALA A 178 6.01 -2.33 -7.72
N THR A 179 5.97 -2.60 -6.43
CA THR A 179 6.82 -3.60 -5.77
C THR A 179 5.94 -4.66 -5.12
N LEU A 180 6.08 -5.90 -5.57
CA LEU A 180 5.47 -7.05 -4.91
C LEU A 180 6.46 -7.58 -3.87
N SER A 181 5.99 -7.78 -2.64
CA SER A 181 6.81 -8.23 -1.51
C SER A 181 6.20 -9.46 -0.84
N MET A 182 7.08 -10.35 -0.40
CA MET A 182 6.82 -11.41 0.58
C MET A 182 7.80 -11.23 1.75
N ASN A 183 7.67 -12.03 2.80
CA ASN A 183 8.69 -12.11 3.85
C ASN A 183 10.06 -12.51 3.30
N ASP A 184 11.08 -12.41 4.15
CA ASP A 184 12.45 -12.83 3.88
C ASP A 184 13.11 -12.10 2.70
N LEU A 185 12.87 -10.78 2.60
CA LEU A 185 13.49 -9.87 1.63
C LEU A 185 13.15 -10.17 0.16
N TRP A 186 12.16 -11.04 -0.10
CA TRP A 186 11.77 -11.30 -1.47
C TRP A 186 10.91 -10.18 -2.01
N THR A 187 11.41 -9.53 -3.05
CA THR A 187 10.69 -8.47 -3.75
C THR A 187 10.77 -8.66 -5.25
N LYS A 188 9.74 -8.17 -5.95
CA LYS A 188 9.69 -8.15 -7.42
C LYS A 188 9.15 -6.83 -7.91
N LYS A 189 9.89 -6.15 -8.76
CA LYS A 189 9.41 -4.94 -9.45
C LYS A 189 8.44 -5.32 -10.56
N LEU A 190 7.35 -4.59 -10.65
CA LEU A 190 6.29 -4.73 -11.62
C LEU A 190 5.94 -3.35 -12.17
N THR A 191 5.23 -3.32 -13.29
CA THR A 191 4.79 -2.08 -13.92
C THR A 191 3.39 -2.28 -14.48
N THR A 192 2.53 -1.30 -14.34
CA THR A 192 1.19 -1.34 -14.93
C THR A 192 1.26 -1.17 -16.45
N ASP A 193 0.36 -1.83 -17.15
CA ASP A 193 0.24 -1.71 -18.61
C ASP A 193 -0.48 -0.41 -19.04
N LYS A 194 -0.74 -0.26 -20.35
CA LYS A 194 -1.41 0.92 -20.94
C LYS A 194 -2.84 1.15 -20.44
N ASP A 195 -3.49 0.14 -19.90
CA ASP A 195 -4.84 0.19 -19.35
C ASP A 195 -4.84 0.15 -17.80
N GLY A 196 -3.64 0.30 -17.17
CA GLY A 196 -3.44 0.28 -15.73
C GLY A 196 -3.47 -1.11 -15.09
N TYR A 197 -3.47 -2.19 -15.88
CA TYR A 197 -3.48 -3.55 -15.32
C TYR A 197 -2.10 -3.99 -14.86
N LEU A 198 -2.12 -4.82 -13.81
CA LEU A 198 -0.97 -5.46 -13.21
C LEU A 198 -1.34 -6.89 -12.84
N ASN A 199 -0.45 -7.84 -13.12
CA ASN A 199 -0.66 -9.25 -12.82
C ASN A 199 0.56 -9.84 -12.12
N PHE A 200 0.32 -10.72 -11.15
CA PHE A 200 1.38 -11.54 -10.56
C PHE A 200 0.88 -12.94 -10.21
N LYS A 201 1.80 -13.91 -10.20
CA LYS A 201 1.54 -15.27 -9.75
C LYS A 201 1.84 -15.41 -8.26
N LYS A 202 1.15 -16.32 -7.59
CA LYS A 202 1.35 -16.71 -6.19
C LYS A 202 1.95 -18.12 -6.12
N PRO A 203 3.28 -18.28 -6.32
CA PRO A 203 3.91 -19.60 -6.31
C PRO A 203 3.97 -20.25 -4.92
N PHE A 204 3.69 -19.49 -3.86
CA PHE A 204 3.75 -19.96 -2.48
C PHE A 204 2.46 -19.60 -1.74
N GLU A 205 2.07 -20.43 -0.78
CA GLU A 205 0.98 -20.13 0.17
C GLU A 205 1.50 -19.20 1.27
N THR A 206 1.53 -17.93 0.97
CA THR A 206 1.99 -16.87 1.87
C THR A 206 1.27 -15.57 1.59
N LYS A 207 1.47 -14.59 2.45
CA LYS A 207 1.00 -13.22 2.27
C LYS A 207 1.85 -12.52 1.20
N TYR A 208 1.18 -11.82 0.30
CA TYR A 208 1.77 -10.95 -0.70
C TYR A 208 1.29 -9.53 -0.47
N ILE A 209 2.20 -8.58 -0.39
CA ILE A 209 1.86 -7.15 -0.37
C ILE A 209 2.38 -6.52 -1.66
N LEU A 210 1.47 -5.91 -2.41
CA LEU A 210 1.79 -5.04 -3.54
C LEU A 210 1.77 -3.61 -3.06
N GLU A 211 2.87 -2.90 -3.24
CA GLU A 211 2.99 -1.46 -3.10
C GLU A 211 3.02 -0.83 -4.49
N VAL A 212 2.20 0.19 -4.73
CA VAL A 212 2.21 1.03 -5.93
C VAL A 212 2.55 2.45 -5.51
N THR A 213 3.52 3.06 -6.19
CA THR A 213 3.91 4.43 -5.91
C THR A 213 3.71 5.34 -7.12
N HIS A 214 3.44 6.61 -6.86
CA HIS A 214 3.32 7.64 -7.89
C HIS A 214 3.75 9.00 -7.34
N ASN A 215 4.67 9.67 -8.04
CA ASN A 215 5.11 11.02 -7.70
C ASN A 215 4.31 12.04 -8.51
N GLU A 216 3.41 12.75 -7.84
CA GLU A 216 2.74 13.91 -8.42
C GLU A 216 3.65 15.14 -8.30
N LYS A 217 4.29 15.53 -9.40
CA LYS A 217 5.27 16.64 -9.44
C LYS A 217 4.58 18.01 -9.38
N VAL A 218 3.85 18.26 -8.29
CA VAL A 218 3.18 19.52 -8.00
C VAL A 218 3.69 20.04 -6.66
N PRO A 219 4.51 21.09 -6.65
CA PRO A 219 5.00 21.69 -5.41
C PRO A 219 3.87 22.38 -4.64
N GLY A 220 4.03 22.46 -3.30
CA GLY A 220 3.03 23.10 -2.46
C GLY A 220 3.53 23.37 -1.05
N LYS A 221 2.59 23.63 -0.14
CA LYS A 221 2.83 23.78 1.29
C LYS A 221 1.80 22.99 2.08
N PHE A 222 2.26 22.31 3.14
CA PHE A 222 1.38 21.63 4.09
C PHE A 222 1.79 22.00 5.51
N LYS A 223 0.88 22.47 6.34
CA LYS A 223 1.12 22.98 7.70
C LYS A 223 2.27 24.02 7.76
N GLY A 224 2.43 24.82 6.71
CA GLY A 224 3.48 25.86 6.62
C GLY A 224 4.81 25.36 6.04
N VAL A 225 5.04 24.07 5.88
CA VAL A 225 6.26 23.49 5.32
C VAL A 225 6.09 23.28 3.81
N ALA A 226 7.07 23.74 3.02
CA ALA A 226 7.07 23.58 1.57
C ALA A 226 7.50 22.15 1.19
N TYR A 227 6.96 21.65 0.07
CA TYR A 227 7.34 20.38 -0.54
C TYR A 227 7.46 20.54 -2.06
N GLU A 228 8.22 19.65 -2.68
CA GLU A 228 8.49 19.67 -4.12
C GLU A 228 7.47 18.83 -4.91
N PHE A 229 6.96 17.75 -4.29
CA PHE A 229 5.98 16.84 -4.90
C PHE A 229 5.13 16.14 -3.83
N VAL A 230 4.01 15.56 -4.25
CA VAL A 230 3.22 14.63 -3.44
C VAL A 230 3.63 13.21 -3.79
N TRP A 231 4.02 12.42 -2.79
CA TRP A 231 4.34 11.01 -2.95
C TRP A 231 3.14 10.16 -2.53
N HIS A 232 2.48 9.58 -3.52
CA HIS A 232 1.38 8.66 -3.29
C HIS A 232 1.93 7.24 -3.15
N CYS A 233 1.52 6.54 -2.11
CA CYS A 233 1.82 5.15 -1.86
C CYS A 233 0.52 4.39 -1.56
N ALA A 234 0.21 3.39 -2.36
CA ALA A 234 -0.98 2.56 -2.19
C ALA A 234 -0.62 1.09 -2.09
N THR A 235 -1.25 0.35 -1.19
CA THR A 235 -1.00 -1.07 -1.01
C THR A 235 -2.24 -1.92 -1.27
N PHE A 236 -1.99 -3.16 -1.67
CA PHE A 236 -2.96 -4.24 -1.75
C PHE A 236 -2.34 -5.49 -1.11
N CYS A 237 -3.08 -6.16 -0.21
CA CYS A 237 -2.65 -7.37 0.45
C CYS A 237 -3.44 -8.58 -0.09
N SER A 238 -2.74 -9.64 -0.52
CA SER A 238 -3.33 -10.93 -0.83
C SER A 238 -2.86 -11.96 0.21
N LEU A 239 -3.81 -12.53 0.91
CA LEU A 239 -3.60 -13.60 1.88
C LEU A 239 -3.74 -14.95 1.21
#